data_9a6b2268a7efbdd9b3681fab8440e8f2
#
_entry.id   9a6b2268a7efbdd9b3681fab8440e8f2
#
_cell.length_a   1.000
_cell.length_b   1.000
_cell.length_c   1.000
_cell.angle_alpha   90.00
_cell.angle_beta   90.00
_cell.angle_gamma   90.00
#
_symmetry.space_group_name_H-M   'P 1'
#
loop_
_entity.id
_entity.type
_entity.pdbx_description
1 polymer ?
#
loop_
_entity_poly.entity_id
_entity_poly.type
_entity_poly.pdbx_seq_one_letter_code
_entity_poly.pdbx_strand_id
1 'polypeptide(L)'
;MKKATALICAIASLLFLTSTKGFSQDWPQFRGIGRDSKVTGFKSPTAWPTELKQEWKVNAGFGDATPVLSGNKIYLNTRQGNDELVICLDALSGKELWKTQYPSPAVTGPSGSHPGPRSTPAIANGKIVTFGASAILTCLDANTGKVIWKRENPTNAVPQFFTGMSPLIIENTCIAHVGTKDNGEVIALDLNSGNEKWKWAGDGPAYASPSVMTIDGTKHLIVQTEKNLLALNFNDGKLVWQVATPVQQRFYNCSSPYIDGQTIYYTGQGTGMKAIKIEKSGGNFTTKEIWSNAGVGAKWNTPVLKNGFLYGFTDQKRIYCLNASTGETAWIDNVVNSDFATIVDCGSVIIGLPSTGNLIVFNPESAAYKEVVKYKVSETPVYAFPIVAGNVIYIKDAESLTKYKIN
;
A
#
# COMPACT_ATOMS: atom_id res chain seq x y z
N MET A 1 -79.65 0.10 22.31
CA MET A 1 -78.49 0.31 23.17
C MET A 1 -77.44 -0.77 22.84
N LYS A 2 -76.51 -0.51 21.96
CA LYS A 2 -75.45 -1.46 21.56
C LYS A 2 -74.12 -0.92 22.09
N LYS A 3 -73.49 -1.67 23.02
CA LYS A 3 -72.15 -1.36 23.58
C LYS A 3 -71.11 -1.79 22.58
N ALA A 4 -70.27 -0.87 22.10
CA ALA A 4 -69.08 -1.16 21.28
C ALA A 4 -67.91 -1.42 22.23
N THR A 5 -67.32 -2.59 22.16
CA THR A 5 -66.11 -2.99 22.88
C THR A 5 -64.93 -2.64 21.99
N ALA A 6 -64.09 -1.70 22.39
CA ALA A 6 -62.86 -1.34 21.71
C ALA A 6 -61.74 -2.31 22.12
N LEU A 7 -61.20 -3.03 21.17
CA LEU A 7 -60.03 -3.94 21.31
C LEU A 7 -58.75 -3.11 21.07
N ILE A 8 -57.99 -2.87 22.12
CA ILE A 8 -56.69 -2.20 22.02
C ILE A 8 -55.63 -3.28 21.73
N CYS A 9 -55.17 -3.28 20.47
CA CYS A 9 -53.97 -4.06 20.08
C CYS A 9 -52.72 -3.29 20.47
N ALA A 10 -52.05 -3.72 21.52
CA ALA A 10 -50.69 -3.27 21.87
C ALA A 10 -49.70 -3.94 20.95
N ILE A 11 -49.18 -3.22 19.98
CA ILE A 11 -48.04 -3.63 19.15
C ILE A 11 -46.78 -3.36 19.94
N ALA A 12 -46.19 -4.43 20.52
CA ALA A 12 -44.87 -4.39 21.12
C ALA A 12 -43.80 -4.35 19.98
N SER A 13 -43.31 -3.15 19.67
CA SER A 13 -42.18 -2.96 18.76
C SER A 13 -40.91 -3.47 19.44
N LEU A 14 -40.48 -4.69 19.10
CA LEU A 14 -39.17 -5.23 19.46
C LEU A 14 -38.12 -4.44 18.66
N LEU A 15 -37.52 -3.44 19.26
CA LEU A 15 -36.31 -2.80 18.75
C LEU A 15 -35.17 -3.83 18.85
N PHE A 16 -34.89 -4.51 17.75
CA PHE A 16 -33.60 -5.18 17.56
C PHE A 16 -32.51 -4.13 17.50
N LEU A 17 -31.88 -3.86 18.62
CA LEU A 17 -30.58 -3.22 18.68
C LEU A 17 -29.58 -4.14 17.99
N THR A 18 -29.47 -4.07 16.69
CA THR A 18 -28.29 -4.58 15.98
C THR A 18 -27.13 -3.75 16.44
N SER A 19 -26.36 -4.27 17.41
CA SER A 19 -25.04 -3.74 17.70
C SER A 19 -24.24 -3.91 16.42
N THR A 20 -24.13 -2.87 15.61
CA THR A 20 -23.11 -2.76 14.59
C THR A 20 -21.78 -2.83 15.33
N LYS A 21 -21.21 -4.02 15.48
CA LYS A 21 -19.78 -4.17 15.81
C LYS A 21 -19.10 -3.30 14.78
N GLY A 22 -18.51 -2.18 15.22
CA GLY A 22 -17.76 -1.30 14.37
C GLY A 22 -16.73 -2.17 13.66
N PHE A 23 -16.90 -2.33 12.36
CA PHE A 23 -15.92 -3.05 11.55
C PHE A 23 -14.63 -2.26 11.67
N SER A 24 -13.58 -2.95 12.05
CA SER A 24 -12.21 -2.51 11.93
C SER A 24 -12.02 -1.94 10.52
N GLN A 25 -11.32 -0.83 10.41
CA GLN A 25 -11.07 -0.22 9.11
C GLN A 25 -10.34 -1.22 8.21
N ASP A 26 -10.88 -1.43 7.00
CA ASP A 26 -10.26 -2.26 5.99
C ASP A 26 -8.95 -1.65 5.48
N TRP A 27 -7.98 -2.53 5.18
CA TRP A 27 -6.72 -2.20 4.51
C TRP A 27 -6.58 -3.12 3.29
N PRO A 28 -7.40 -2.92 2.23
CA PRO A 28 -7.63 -3.94 1.21
C PRO A 28 -6.55 -4.02 0.13
N GLN A 29 -5.57 -3.13 0.16
CA GLN A 29 -4.51 -3.04 -0.84
C GLN A 29 -3.31 -2.25 -0.32
N PHE A 30 -2.26 -2.15 -1.13
CA PHE A 30 -1.08 -1.34 -0.88
C PHE A 30 -1.46 0.08 -0.47
N ARG A 31 -0.99 0.53 0.71
CA ARG A 31 -1.25 1.84 1.31
C ARG A 31 -2.73 2.14 1.62
N GLY A 32 -3.54 1.10 1.86
CA GLY A 32 -4.92 1.23 2.29
C GLY A 32 -5.91 1.56 1.18
N ILE A 33 -7.13 1.94 1.55
CA ILE A 33 -8.26 2.15 0.63
C ILE A 33 -7.93 3.20 -0.44
N GLY A 34 -7.40 4.36 -0.03
CA GLY A 34 -7.04 5.47 -0.92
C GLY A 34 -5.68 5.35 -1.59
N ARG A 35 -4.89 4.31 -1.28
CA ARG A 35 -3.47 4.20 -1.64
C ARG A 35 -2.63 5.40 -1.19
N ASP A 36 -3.06 6.05 -0.13
CA ASP A 36 -2.49 7.28 0.43
C ASP A 36 -1.93 7.10 1.85
N SER A 37 -1.93 5.88 2.36
CA SER A 37 -1.52 5.52 3.73
C SER A 37 -2.30 6.25 4.82
N LYS A 38 -3.56 6.63 4.57
CA LYS A 38 -4.43 7.24 5.58
C LYS A 38 -5.29 6.19 6.25
N VAL A 39 -5.30 6.25 7.58
CA VAL A 39 -6.17 5.46 8.44
C VAL A 39 -7.35 6.32 8.85
N THR A 40 -8.56 5.87 8.57
CA THR A 40 -9.79 6.54 9.04
C THR A 40 -10.31 5.84 10.29
N GLY A 41 -10.88 6.62 11.20
CA GLY A 41 -11.50 6.06 12.41
C GLY A 41 -10.55 5.66 13.54
N PHE A 42 -9.24 5.79 13.37
CA PHE A 42 -8.30 5.64 14.48
C PHE A 42 -8.51 6.77 15.49
N LYS A 43 -8.56 6.39 16.77
CA LYS A 43 -8.60 7.35 17.88
C LYS A 43 -7.35 7.16 18.70
N SER A 44 -6.50 8.18 18.71
CA SER A 44 -5.32 8.19 19.58
C SER A 44 -5.76 8.03 21.04
N PRO A 45 -5.09 7.21 21.81
CA PRO A 45 -5.38 7.11 23.25
C PRO A 45 -5.04 8.44 23.93
N THR A 46 -5.72 8.75 25.03
CA THR A 46 -5.40 9.94 25.85
C THR A 46 -4.02 9.85 26.49
N ALA A 47 -3.58 8.64 26.79
CA ALA A 47 -2.21 8.32 27.22
C ALA A 47 -1.76 7.06 26.49
N TRP A 48 -0.63 7.14 25.81
CA TRP A 48 -0.03 5.99 25.16
C TRP A 48 0.54 5.04 26.23
N PRO A 49 0.30 3.72 26.11
CA PRO A 49 0.85 2.76 27.08
C PRO A 49 2.39 2.73 27.00
N THR A 50 3.04 2.24 28.05
CA THR A 50 4.49 2.04 28.06
C THR A 50 4.94 0.92 27.11
N GLU A 51 4.06 -0.04 26.84
CA GLU A 51 4.26 -1.14 25.90
C GLU A 51 2.96 -1.50 25.19
N LEU A 52 3.06 -2.03 23.98
CA LEU A 52 1.93 -2.57 23.24
C LEU A 52 1.65 -4.01 23.72
N LYS A 53 0.38 -4.32 23.97
CA LYS A 53 -0.01 -5.68 24.37
C LYS A 53 -0.05 -6.60 23.15
N GLN A 54 0.84 -7.59 23.06
CA GLN A 54 0.74 -8.64 22.05
C GLN A 54 -0.48 -9.52 22.33
N GLU A 55 -1.41 -9.60 21.38
CA GLU A 55 -2.59 -10.49 21.47
C GLU A 55 -2.31 -11.86 20.88
N TRP A 56 -1.67 -11.90 19.71
CA TRP A 56 -1.22 -13.14 19.08
C TRP A 56 -0.03 -12.88 18.14
N LYS A 57 0.73 -13.93 17.87
CA LYS A 57 1.81 -13.98 16.89
C LYS A 57 1.75 -15.33 16.17
N VAL A 58 1.82 -15.31 14.83
CA VAL A 58 1.81 -16.51 14.00
C VAL A 58 2.97 -16.51 13.02
N ASN A 59 3.47 -17.69 12.67
CA ASN A 59 4.43 -17.83 11.59
C ASN A 59 3.70 -17.59 10.26
N ALA A 60 4.15 -16.60 9.52
CA ALA A 60 3.57 -16.16 8.26
C ALA A 60 4.41 -16.56 7.04
N GLY A 61 5.62 -17.10 7.24
CA GLY A 61 6.60 -17.34 6.18
C GLY A 61 7.32 -16.07 5.71
N PHE A 62 8.26 -16.24 4.80
CA PHE A 62 9.11 -15.17 4.27
C PHE A 62 8.34 -14.27 3.30
N GLY A 63 8.62 -12.98 3.35
CA GLY A 63 8.09 -11.97 2.42
C GLY A 63 7.94 -10.61 3.07
N ASP A 64 8.14 -9.59 2.26
CA ASP A 64 8.09 -8.18 2.66
C ASP A 64 6.75 -7.52 2.30
N ALA A 65 5.82 -8.31 1.72
CA ALA A 65 4.48 -7.85 1.37
C ALA A 65 3.70 -7.42 2.61
N THR A 66 3.07 -6.26 2.55
CA THR A 66 2.09 -5.87 3.57
C THR A 66 0.89 -6.82 3.51
N PRO A 67 0.43 -7.38 4.61
CA PRO A 67 -0.85 -8.08 4.64
C PRO A 67 -2.00 -7.15 4.22
N VAL A 68 -3.12 -7.71 3.79
CA VAL A 68 -4.34 -6.92 3.59
C VAL A 68 -5.42 -7.38 4.57
N LEU A 69 -6.18 -6.41 5.06
CA LEU A 69 -7.27 -6.62 6.00
C LEU A 69 -8.60 -6.29 5.31
N SER A 70 -9.54 -7.20 5.35
CA SER A 70 -10.91 -6.97 4.87
C SER A 70 -11.92 -7.65 5.80
N GLY A 71 -12.74 -6.85 6.43
CA GLY A 71 -13.64 -7.29 7.50
C GLY A 71 -12.86 -7.91 8.67
N ASN A 72 -13.12 -9.20 8.93
CA ASN A 72 -12.43 -9.96 9.98
C ASN A 72 -11.34 -10.90 9.45
N LYS A 73 -10.87 -10.72 8.23
CA LYS A 73 -9.89 -11.58 7.59
C LYS A 73 -8.62 -10.82 7.22
N ILE A 74 -7.47 -11.43 7.49
CA ILE A 74 -6.16 -10.97 7.05
C ILE A 74 -5.62 -11.94 6.01
N TYR A 75 -5.08 -11.39 4.93
CA TYR A 75 -4.51 -12.18 3.84
C TYR A 75 -3.04 -11.83 3.69
N LEU A 76 -2.23 -12.88 3.59
CA LEU A 76 -0.79 -12.83 3.43
C LEU A 76 -0.41 -13.33 2.04
N ASN A 77 0.56 -12.66 1.40
CA ASN A 77 1.28 -13.16 0.25
C ASN A 77 2.72 -13.43 0.71
N THR A 78 3.13 -14.68 0.74
CA THR A 78 4.35 -15.11 1.42
C THR A 78 5.01 -16.30 0.74
N ARG A 79 6.14 -16.78 1.27
CA ARG A 79 6.89 -17.94 0.79
C ARG A 79 7.24 -18.88 1.93
N GLN A 80 7.08 -20.18 1.70
CA GLN A 80 7.58 -21.24 2.57
C GLN A 80 8.25 -22.31 1.69
N GLY A 81 9.52 -22.56 1.94
CA GLY A 81 10.29 -23.47 1.09
C GLY A 81 10.35 -23.02 -0.37
N ASN A 82 9.92 -23.86 -1.29
CA ASN A 82 9.92 -23.61 -2.73
C ASN A 82 8.60 -23.00 -3.25
N ASP A 83 7.62 -22.84 -2.37
CA ASP A 83 6.29 -22.40 -2.77
C ASP A 83 6.01 -20.97 -2.31
N GLU A 84 5.31 -20.22 -3.15
CA GLU A 84 4.60 -19.02 -2.72
C GLU A 84 3.21 -19.41 -2.22
N LEU A 85 2.76 -18.71 -1.17
CA LEU A 85 1.52 -19.01 -0.48
C LEU A 85 0.65 -17.77 -0.35
N VAL A 86 -0.65 -17.99 -0.48
CA VAL A 86 -1.66 -17.04 -0.04
C VAL A 86 -2.35 -17.64 1.18
N ILE A 87 -2.26 -16.98 2.31
CA ILE A 87 -2.80 -17.45 3.58
C ILE A 87 -3.89 -16.48 4.03
N CYS A 88 -5.04 -17.01 4.41
CA CYS A 88 -6.10 -16.24 5.04
C CYS A 88 -6.20 -16.61 6.51
N LEU A 89 -6.15 -15.61 7.37
CA LEU A 89 -6.28 -15.73 8.81
C LEU A 89 -7.53 -15.02 9.31
N ASP A 90 -8.11 -15.52 10.39
CA ASP A 90 -9.06 -14.77 11.20
C ASP A 90 -8.32 -13.64 11.93
N ALA A 91 -8.71 -12.40 11.70
CA ALA A 91 -8.02 -11.21 12.21
C ALA A 91 -8.11 -11.09 13.75
N LEU A 92 -9.13 -11.70 14.37
CA LEU A 92 -9.29 -11.65 15.81
C LEU A 92 -8.34 -12.62 16.52
N SER A 93 -8.28 -13.86 16.03
CA SER A 93 -7.58 -14.98 16.70
C SER A 93 -6.23 -15.35 16.10
N GLY A 94 -5.93 -14.91 14.89
CA GLY A 94 -4.74 -15.35 14.13
C GLY A 94 -4.87 -16.77 13.56
N LYS A 95 -6.01 -17.43 13.71
CA LYS A 95 -6.23 -18.80 13.22
C LYS A 95 -6.26 -18.83 11.69
N GLU A 96 -5.54 -19.79 11.07
CA GLU A 96 -5.63 -20.04 9.64
C GLU A 96 -7.04 -20.51 9.26
N LEU A 97 -7.64 -19.82 8.29
CA LEU A 97 -8.95 -20.16 7.71
C LEU A 97 -8.79 -21.00 6.45
N TRP A 98 -7.86 -20.60 5.59
CA TRP A 98 -7.45 -21.36 4.43
C TRP A 98 -6.05 -20.95 3.96
N LYS A 99 -5.44 -21.81 3.16
CA LYS A 99 -4.14 -21.60 2.55
C LYS A 99 -4.13 -22.19 1.14
N THR A 100 -3.57 -21.42 0.19
CA THR A 100 -3.32 -21.87 -1.18
C THR A 100 -1.83 -21.68 -1.47
N GLN A 101 -1.21 -22.69 -2.09
CA GLN A 101 0.23 -22.67 -2.39
C GLN A 101 0.47 -23.11 -3.83
N TYR A 102 1.54 -22.61 -4.41
CA TYR A 102 1.99 -23.00 -5.75
C TYR A 102 3.52 -22.88 -5.86
N PRO A 103 4.17 -23.77 -6.64
CA PRO A 103 5.59 -23.69 -6.91
C PRO A 103 5.94 -22.33 -7.54
N SER A 104 7.03 -21.73 -7.09
CA SER A 104 7.53 -20.45 -7.61
C SER A 104 9.05 -20.50 -7.70
N PRO A 105 9.66 -20.02 -8.80
CA PRO A 105 11.09 -19.93 -8.93
C PRO A 105 11.76 -19.23 -7.73
N ALA A 106 12.94 -19.67 -7.37
CA ALA A 106 13.69 -19.09 -6.27
C ALA A 106 14.12 -17.65 -6.61
N VAL A 107 14.06 -16.78 -5.61
CA VAL A 107 14.68 -15.46 -5.69
C VAL A 107 16.18 -15.63 -5.51
N THR A 108 16.96 -15.10 -6.44
CA THR A 108 18.42 -15.31 -6.50
C THR A 108 19.20 -13.99 -6.56
N GLY A 109 20.52 -14.08 -6.58
CA GLY A 109 21.40 -12.91 -6.68
C GLY A 109 21.28 -11.97 -5.48
N PRO A 110 21.40 -10.64 -5.67
CA PRO A 110 21.34 -9.66 -4.58
C PRO A 110 20.02 -9.65 -3.79
N SER A 111 18.97 -10.23 -4.37
CA SER A 111 17.65 -10.34 -3.73
C SER A 111 17.44 -11.61 -2.93
N GLY A 112 18.39 -12.54 -2.92
CA GLY A 112 18.25 -13.83 -2.25
C GLY A 112 18.01 -13.78 -0.75
N SER A 113 18.41 -12.68 -0.08
CA SER A 113 18.08 -12.43 1.33
C SER A 113 16.60 -12.10 1.57
N HIS A 114 15.83 -11.84 0.51
CA HIS A 114 14.40 -11.55 0.53
C HIS A 114 13.64 -12.53 -0.38
N PRO A 115 13.55 -13.81 0.01
CA PRO A 115 13.12 -14.87 -0.88
C PRO A 115 11.63 -14.85 -1.22
N GLY A 116 10.82 -14.15 -0.43
CA GLY A 116 9.37 -14.11 -0.60
C GLY A 116 8.86 -12.88 -1.38
N PRO A 117 7.55 -12.83 -1.65
CA PRO A 117 6.90 -11.73 -2.32
C PRO A 117 7.05 -10.41 -1.56
N ARG A 118 7.20 -9.31 -2.31
CA ARG A 118 7.21 -7.93 -1.81
C ARG A 118 5.92 -7.19 -2.14
N SER A 119 5.19 -7.71 -3.11
CA SER A 119 3.95 -7.10 -3.61
C SER A 119 2.80 -7.34 -2.64
N THR A 120 2.25 -6.26 -2.11
CA THR A 120 1.04 -6.29 -1.29
C THR A 120 -0.13 -6.78 -2.13
N PRO A 121 -0.92 -7.77 -1.69
CA PRO A 121 -2.13 -8.17 -2.37
C PRO A 121 -3.13 -7.04 -2.56
N ALA A 122 -4.08 -7.20 -3.49
CA ALA A 122 -5.25 -6.35 -3.60
C ALA A 122 -6.52 -7.19 -3.49
N ILE A 123 -7.49 -6.73 -2.71
CA ILE A 123 -8.77 -7.41 -2.51
C ILE A 123 -9.93 -6.49 -2.90
N ALA A 124 -10.80 -6.97 -3.76
CA ALA A 124 -12.05 -6.31 -4.13
C ALA A 124 -13.04 -7.33 -4.68
N ASN A 125 -14.33 -7.05 -4.56
CA ASN A 125 -15.42 -7.84 -5.15
C ASN A 125 -15.33 -9.34 -4.80
N GLY A 126 -14.93 -9.67 -3.55
CA GLY A 126 -14.78 -11.04 -3.09
C GLY A 126 -13.59 -11.80 -3.68
N LYS A 127 -12.68 -11.11 -4.36
CA LYS A 127 -11.47 -11.68 -4.98
C LYS A 127 -10.22 -11.06 -4.41
N ILE A 128 -9.16 -11.85 -4.32
CA ILE A 128 -7.83 -11.38 -3.96
C ILE A 128 -6.87 -11.64 -5.13
N VAL A 129 -6.11 -10.62 -5.51
CA VAL A 129 -5.05 -10.75 -6.50
C VAL A 129 -3.71 -10.62 -5.80
N THR A 130 -2.85 -11.60 -6.02
CA THR A 130 -1.46 -11.59 -5.57
C THR A 130 -0.51 -11.49 -6.75
N PHE A 131 0.65 -10.88 -6.53
CA PHE A 131 1.72 -10.80 -7.50
C PHE A 131 2.99 -11.34 -6.85
N GLY A 132 3.42 -12.50 -7.32
CA GLY A 132 4.56 -13.23 -6.77
C GLY A 132 5.89 -12.58 -7.12
N ALA A 133 6.96 -12.97 -6.43
CA ALA A 133 8.31 -12.45 -6.68
C ALA A 133 8.76 -12.70 -8.14
N SER A 134 8.38 -13.83 -8.71
CA SER A 134 8.70 -14.24 -10.10
C SER A 134 7.66 -13.79 -11.13
N ALA A 135 6.91 -12.70 -10.83
CA ALA A 135 5.91 -12.11 -11.70
C ALA A 135 4.72 -13.02 -12.04
N ILE A 136 4.38 -13.96 -11.18
CA ILE A 136 3.18 -14.77 -11.28
C ILE A 136 2.00 -14.00 -10.69
N LEU A 137 0.98 -13.70 -11.49
CA LEU A 137 -0.28 -13.11 -11.03
C LEU A 137 -1.29 -14.22 -10.74
N THR A 138 -1.86 -14.20 -9.55
CA THR A 138 -2.89 -15.19 -9.15
C THR A 138 -4.10 -14.48 -8.58
N CYS A 139 -5.28 -14.78 -9.09
CA CYS A 139 -6.56 -14.34 -8.55
C CYS A 139 -7.26 -15.49 -7.88
N LEU A 140 -7.68 -15.30 -6.64
CA LEU A 140 -8.36 -16.32 -5.83
C LEU A 140 -9.70 -15.77 -5.33
N ASP A 141 -10.63 -16.67 -5.06
CA ASP A 141 -11.80 -16.37 -4.25
C ASP A 141 -11.36 -16.07 -2.81
N ALA A 142 -11.69 -14.90 -2.30
CA ALA A 142 -11.24 -14.44 -1.01
C ALA A 142 -11.81 -15.22 0.18
N ASN A 143 -12.93 -15.92 -0.01
CA ASN A 143 -13.55 -16.70 1.06
C ASN A 143 -12.98 -18.11 1.18
N THR A 144 -12.63 -18.72 0.04
CA THR A 144 -12.27 -20.13 -0.04
C THR A 144 -10.81 -20.40 -0.39
N GLY A 145 -10.10 -19.40 -0.92
CA GLY A 145 -8.74 -19.56 -1.44
C GLY A 145 -8.66 -20.29 -2.76
N LYS A 146 -9.81 -20.65 -3.38
CA LYS A 146 -9.82 -21.33 -4.69
C LYS A 146 -9.28 -20.39 -5.76
N VAL A 147 -8.32 -20.88 -6.55
CA VAL A 147 -7.79 -20.15 -7.70
C VAL A 147 -8.88 -19.99 -8.75
N ILE A 148 -9.13 -18.75 -9.16
CA ILE A 148 -10.06 -18.37 -10.24
C ILE A 148 -9.31 -18.36 -11.56
N TRP A 149 -8.17 -17.63 -11.58
CA TRP A 149 -7.24 -17.63 -12.71
C TRP A 149 -5.81 -17.38 -12.23
N LYS A 150 -4.85 -17.78 -13.06
CA LYS A 150 -3.42 -17.59 -12.83
C LYS A 150 -2.76 -17.22 -14.15
N ARG A 151 -1.93 -16.18 -14.14
CA ARG A 151 -1.08 -15.79 -15.26
C ARG A 151 0.36 -16.15 -14.92
N GLU A 152 0.85 -17.16 -15.61
CA GLU A 152 2.23 -17.64 -15.49
C GLU A 152 3.20 -16.66 -16.16
N ASN A 153 4.44 -16.73 -15.73
CA ASN A 153 5.58 -16.05 -16.35
C ASN A 153 6.58 -17.08 -16.90
N PRO A 154 6.29 -17.72 -18.03
CA PRO A 154 7.08 -18.84 -18.53
C PRO A 154 8.50 -18.46 -18.93
N THR A 155 8.76 -17.18 -19.20
CA THR A 155 10.09 -16.67 -19.57
C THR A 155 10.91 -16.26 -18.35
N ASN A 156 10.33 -16.30 -17.15
CA ASN A 156 10.91 -15.73 -15.92
C ASN A 156 11.39 -14.27 -16.10
N ALA A 157 10.70 -13.51 -16.95
CA ALA A 157 11.00 -12.11 -17.21
C ALA A 157 10.64 -11.25 -15.99
N VAL A 158 11.63 -10.90 -15.21
CA VAL A 158 11.49 -10.11 -13.98
C VAL A 158 12.48 -8.95 -13.97
N PRO A 159 12.18 -7.87 -13.23
CA PRO A 159 13.16 -6.81 -12.96
C PRO A 159 14.39 -7.37 -12.22
N GLN A 160 15.49 -6.62 -12.23
CA GLN A 160 16.76 -7.04 -11.65
C GLN A 160 16.64 -7.54 -10.18
N PHE A 161 15.77 -6.93 -9.38
CA PHE A 161 15.53 -7.31 -7.99
C PHE A 161 14.17 -8.00 -7.82
N PHE A 162 13.68 -8.71 -8.85
CA PHE A 162 12.38 -9.36 -8.85
C PHE A 162 11.20 -8.37 -8.72
N THR A 163 10.00 -8.89 -8.58
CA THR A 163 8.79 -8.05 -8.54
C THR A 163 8.63 -7.35 -7.19
N GLY A 164 8.33 -6.07 -7.19
CA GLY A 164 8.10 -5.27 -5.98
C GLY A 164 6.83 -4.41 -6.03
N MET A 165 6.31 -4.08 -7.23
CA MET A 165 5.07 -3.32 -7.35
C MET A 165 3.87 -4.15 -6.89
N SER A 166 2.88 -3.49 -6.31
CA SER A 166 1.64 -4.11 -5.86
C SER A 166 0.52 -3.93 -6.88
N PRO A 167 -0.26 -4.97 -7.20
CA PRO A 167 -1.36 -4.87 -8.15
C PRO A 167 -2.40 -3.85 -7.67
N LEU A 168 -3.13 -3.29 -8.62
CA LEU A 168 -4.21 -2.36 -8.37
C LEU A 168 -5.51 -2.95 -8.93
N ILE A 169 -6.55 -2.97 -8.10
CA ILE A 169 -7.90 -3.33 -8.56
C ILE A 169 -8.76 -2.07 -8.53
N ILE A 170 -9.29 -1.71 -9.68
CA ILE A 170 -10.30 -0.64 -9.83
C ILE A 170 -11.47 -1.23 -10.59
N GLU A 171 -12.68 -1.12 -10.01
CA GLU A 171 -13.89 -1.70 -10.58
C GLU A 171 -13.69 -3.22 -10.84
N ASN A 172 -13.73 -3.63 -12.09
CA ASN A 172 -13.49 -5.01 -12.52
C ASN A 172 -12.20 -5.15 -13.35
N THR A 173 -11.19 -4.34 -13.03
CA THR A 173 -9.91 -4.33 -13.75
C THR A 173 -8.76 -4.48 -12.76
N CYS A 174 -7.90 -5.46 -13.03
CA CYS A 174 -6.63 -5.65 -12.33
C CYS A 174 -5.50 -5.07 -13.18
N ILE A 175 -4.66 -4.23 -12.59
CA ILE A 175 -3.50 -3.59 -13.22
C ILE A 175 -2.23 -4.18 -12.63
N ALA A 176 -1.28 -4.52 -13.51
CA ALA A 176 0.10 -4.86 -13.12
C ALA A 176 1.09 -4.29 -14.16
N HIS A 177 2.34 -4.11 -13.74
CA HIS A 177 3.46 -3.76 -14.60
C HIS A 177 4.44 -4.92 -14.57
N VAL A 178 4.61 -5.59 -15.69
CA VAL A 178 5.41 -6.80 -15.85
C VAL A 178 6.56 -6.56 -16.82
N GLY A 179 7.56 -7.43 -16.84
CA GLY A 179 8.69 -7.38 -17.77
C GLY A 179 10.04 -7.32 -17.09
N THR A 180 11.04 -6.93 -17.87
CA THR A 180 12.44 -6.82 -17.46
C THR A 180 12.90 -5.37 -17.52
N LYS A 181 14.16 -5.14 -17.20
CA LYS A 181 14.81 -3.84 -17.45
C LYS A 181 14.68 -3.48 -18.94
N ASP A 182 14.36 -2.22 -19.21
CA ASP A 182 14.20 -1.62 -20.55
C ASP A 182 13.07 -2.21 -21.42
N ASN A 183 12.33 -3.21 -20.91
CA ASN A 183 11.25 -3.85 -21.67
C ASN A 183 10.12 -4.27 -20.72
N GLY A 184 9.08 -3.46 -20.62
CA GLY A 184 7.95 -3.69 -19.75
C GLY A 184 6.61 -3.52 -20.42
N GLU A 185 5.60 -4.09 -19.79
CA GLU A 185 4.20 -3.93 -20.16
C GLU A 185 3.36 -3.58 -18.94
N VAL A 186 2.62 -2.48 -19.03
CA VAL A 186 1.51 -2.25 -18.10
C VAL A 186 0.30 -2.97 -18.68
N ILE A 187 -0.23 -3.93 -17.94
CA ILE A 187 -1.35 -4.78 -18.37
C ILE A 187 -2.59 -4.49 -17.53
N ALA A 188 -3.73 -4.44 -18.21
CA ALA A 188 -5.05 -4.41 -17.59
C ALA A 188 -5.78 -5.70 -17.89
N LEU A 189 -6.18 -6.41 -16.84
CA LEU A 189 -6.85 -7.69 -16.92
C LEU A 189 -8.28 -7.57 -16.39
N ASP A 190 -9.20 -8.28 -16.98
CA ASP A 190 -10.52 -8.48 -16.39
C ASP A 190 -10.40 -9.28 -15.10
N LEU A 191 -10.92 -8.76 -14.01
CA LEU A 191 -10.76 -9.34 -12.67
C LEU A 191 -11.43 -10.72 -12.55
N ASN A 192 -12.47 -11.00 -13.32
CA ASN A 192 -13.20 -12.27 -13.24
C ASN A 192 -12.53 -13.38 -14.06
N SER A 193 -12.03 -13.04 -15.24
CA SER A 193 -11.51 -14.04 -16.19
C SER A 193 -9.98 -14.06 -16.31
N GLY A 194 -9.29 -13.00 -15.90
CA GLY A 194 -7.85 -12.82 -16.15
C GLY A 194 -7.50 -12.46 -17.60
N ASN A 195 -8.52 -12.31 -18.47
CA ASN A 195 -8.30 -11.92 -19.86
C ASN A 195 -7.78 -10.49 -19.96
N GLU A 196 -6.85 -10.27 -20.90
CA GLU A 196 -6.29 -8.94 -21.17
C GLU A 196 -7.35 -8.03 -21.79
N LYS A 197 -7.55 -6.86 -21.19
CA LYS A 197 -8.42 -5.80 -21.70
C LYS A 197 -7.63 -4.87 -22.63
N TRP A 198 -6.44 -4.49 -22.17
CA TRP A 198 -5.48 -3.71 -22.91
C TRP A 198 -4.08 -3.87 -22.29
N LYS A 199 -3.08 -3.49 -23.05
CA LYS A 199 -1.70 -3.34 -22.58
C LYS A 199 -1.03 -2.13 -23.20
N TRP A 200 -0.08 -1.57 -22.46
CA TRP A 200 0.87 -0.58 -22.92
C TRP A 200 2.28 -1.17 -22.83
N ALA A 201 3.02 -1.14 -23.94
CA ALA A 201 4.40 -1.61 -23.99
C ALA A 201 5.35 -0.42 -23.98
N GLY A 202 6.41 -0.49 -23.17
CA GLY A 202 7.37 0.59 -23.02
C GLY A 202 8.46 0.26 -22.03
N ASP A 203 8.74 1.21 -21.13
CA ASP A 203 9.79 1.07 -20.14
C ASP A 203 9.58 -0.14 -19.22
N GLY A 204 10.68 -0.69 -18.73
CA GLY A 204 10.66 -1.72 -17.71
C GLY A 204 9.98 -1.28 -16.41
N PRO A 205 9.49 -2.26 -15.62
CA PRO A 205 8.87 -1.97 -14.35
C PRO A 205 9.90 -1.45 -13.34
N ALA A 206 9.56 -0.33 -12.69
CA ALA A 206 10.14 0.07 -11.43
C ALA A 206 9.51 -0.71 -10.27
N TYR A 207 9.87 -0.40 -9.04
CA TYR A 207 9.32 -1.09 -7.86
C TYR A 207 8.14 -0.32 -7.24
N ALA A 208 7.84 0.86 -7.79
CA ALA A 208 6.70 1.69 -7.41
C ALA A 208 5.37 1.06 -7.85
N SER A 209 4.34 1.25 -7.05
CA SER A 209 3.00 0.74 -7.32
C SER A 209 2.14 1.80 -8.01
N PRO A 210 1.29 1.43 -9.00
CA PRO A 210 0.45 2.37 -9.72
C PRO A 210 -0.65 2.95 -8.84
N SER A 211 -1.14 4.12 -9.24
CA SER A 211 -2.29 4.79 -8.62
C SER A 211 -3.21 5.34 -9.70
N VAL A 212 -4.42 5.76 -9.33
CA VAL A 212 -5.37 6.39 -10.27
C VAL A 212 -5.69 7.79 -9.79
N MET A 213 -5.69 8.75 -10.70
CA MET A 213 -6.26 10.07 -10.50
C MET A 213 -7.40 10.31 -11.50
N THR A 214 -8.37 11.14 -11.10
CA THR A 214 -9.46 11.51 -12.00
C THR A 214 -9.42 13.01 -12.23
N ILE A 215 -9.39 13.41 -13.50
CA ILE A 215 -9.43 14.82 -13.91
C ILE A 215 -10.56 14.98 -14.92
N ASP A 216 -11.51 15.87 -14.62
CA ASP A 216 -12.71 16.13 -15.46
C ASP A 216 -13.41 14.83 -15.90
N GLY A 217 -13.60 13.90 -14.96
CA GLY A 217 -14.24 12.62 -15.22
C GLY A 217 -13.40 11.58 -15.96
N THR A 218 -12.20 11.92 -16.42
CA THR A 218 -11.27 11.00 -17.08
C THR A 218 -10.35 10.36 -16.03
N LYS A 219 -10.31 9.03 -15.97
CA LYS A 219 -9.39 8.29 -15.12
C LYS A 219 -8.03 8.12 -15.78
N HIS A 220 -7.01 8.56 -15.11
CA HIS A 220 -5.61 8.42 -15.50
C HIS A 220 -4.95 7.40 -14.57
N LEU A 221 -4.38 6.35 -15.16
CA LEU A 221 -3.51 5.43 -14.45
C LEU A 221 -2.11 6.03 -14.37
N ILE A 222 -1.67 6.35 -13.16
CA ILE A 222 -0.35 6.92 -12.91
C ILE A 222 0.62 5.79 -12.61
N VAL A 223 1.68 5.70 -13.41
CA VAL A 223 2.69 4.64 -13.33
C VAL A 223 4.08 5.26 -13.27
N GLN A 224 4.85 4.90 -12.27
CA GLN A 224 6.27 5.18 -12.21
C GLN A 224 7.01 3.99 -12.84
N THR A 225 7.68 4.23 -13.96
CA THR A 225 8.52 3.25 -14.65
C THR A 225 9.99 3.46 -14.28
N GLU A 226 10.89 2.66 -14.83
CA GLU A 226 12.33 2.87 -14.66
C GLU A 226 12.79 4.27 -15.08
N LYS A 227 12.17 4.85 -16.13
CA LYS A 227 12.65 6.07 -16.79
C LYS A 227 11.68 7.24 -16.69
N ASN A 228 10.39 6.96 -16.50
CA ASN A 228 9.35 7.97 -16.61
C ASN A 228 8.29 7.82 -15.51
N LEU A 229 7.76 8.96 -15.08
CA LEU A 229 6.44 9.05 -14.48
C LEU A 229 5.45 9.31 -15.61
N LEU A 230 4.46 8.46 -15.79
CA LEU A 230 3.52 8.58 -16.91
C LEU A 230 2.07 8.35 -16.49
N ALA A 231 1.16 8.86 -17.27
CA ALA A 231 -0.25 8.57 -17.19
C ALA A 231 -0.73 7.83 -18.43
N LEU A 232 -1.44 6.73 -18.21
CA LEU A 232 -2.18 6.02 -19.23
C LEU A 232 -3.68 6.29 -19.04
N ASN A 233 -4.42 6.39 -20.15
CA ASN A 233 -5.87 6.37 -20.07
C ASN A 233 -6.30 5.01 -19.49
N PHE A 234 -7.06 5.04 -18.38
CA PHE A 234 -7.44 3.83 -17.66
C PHE A 234 -8.28 2.86 -18.50
N ASN A 235 -9.03 3.35 -19.50
CA ASN A 235 -9.96 2.53 -20.26
C ASN A 235 -9.29 1.78 -21.42
N ASP A 236 -8.26 2.37 -22.05
CA ASP A 236 -7.66 1.83 -23.29
C ASP A 236 -6.12 1.74 -23.26
N GLY A 237 -5.48 2.16 -22.16
CA GLY A 237 -4.03 2.07 -21.99
C GLY A 237 -3.21 3.06 -22.83
N LYS A 238 -3.83 3.99 -23.55
CA LYS A 238 -3.09 4.99 -24.34
C LYS A 238 -2.33 5.95 -23.44
N LEU A 239 -1.10 6.26 -23.85
CA LEU A 239 -0.29 7.26 -23.17
C LEU A 239 -0.96 8.64 -23.27
N VAL A 240 -1.13 9.30 -22.13
CA VAL A 240 -1.73 10.64 -22.03
C VAL A 240 -0.64 11.70 -21.88
N TRP A 241 0.28 11.50 -20.94
CA TRP A 241 1.46 12.34 -20.73
C TRP A 241 2.56 11.53 -20.04
N GLN A 242 3.78 12.05 -20.13
CA GLN A 242 4.93 11.50 -19.41
C GLN A 242 5.91 12.60 -19.01
N VAL A 243 6.62 12.37 -17.90
CA VAL A 243 7.71 13.19 -17.40
C VAL A 243 8.91 12.29 -17.17
N ALA A 244 10.05 12.65 -17.71
CA ALA A 244 11.28 11.89 -17.50
C ALA A 244 11.69 11.94 -16.01
N THR A 245 11.96 10.78 -15.45
CA THR A 245 12.46 10.60 -14.09
C THR A 245 13.76 9.79 -14.11
N PRO A 246 14.83 10.33 -14.72
CA PRO A 246 16.09 9.62 -14.82
C PRO A 246 16.67 9.38 -13.45
N VAL A 247 17.16 8.17 -13.21
CA VAL A 247 17.90 7.80 -12.01
C VAL A 247 19.37 7.59 -12.35
N GLN A 248 20.24 7.85 -11.38
CA GLN A 248 21.66 7.55 -11.52
C GLN A 248 21.87 6.04 -11.58
N GLN A 249 23.02 5.62 -12.12
CA GLN A 249 23.37 4.21 -12.18
C GLN A 249 23.28 3.56 -10.79
N ARG A 250 22.61 2.41 -10.69
CA ARG A 250 22.30 1.63 -9.47
C ARG A 250 21.23 2.24 -8.57
N PHE A 251 20.53 3.29 -9.02
CA PHE A 251 19.35 3.83 -8.34
C PHE A 251 18.09 3.39 -9.07
N TYR A 252 16.96 3.40 -8.36
CA TYR A 252 15.68 2.90 -8.87
C TYR A 252 14.54 3.80 -8.41
N ASN A 253 13.52 3.91 -9.23
CA ASN A 253 12.27 4.59 -8.91
C ASN A 253 11.37 3.68 -8.06
N CYS A 254 11.59 3.62 -6.75
CA CYS A 254 10.86 2.73 -5.85
C CYS A 254 9.71 3.39 -5.10
N SER A 255 9.80 4.69 -4.85
CA SER A 255 8.71 5.45 -4.24
C SER A 255 7.51 5.53 -5.17
N SER A 256 6.34 5.15 -4.69
CA SER A 256 5.11 5.34 -5.44
C SER A 256 4.70 6.81 -5.44
N PRO A 257 4.19 7.35 -6.56
CA PRO A 257 3.69 8.71 -6.59
C PRO A 257 2.57 8.92 -5.57
N TYR A 258 2.57 10.06 -4.89
CA TYR A 258 1.47 10.49 -4.04
C TYR A 258 0.59 11.48 -4.79
N ILE A 259 -0.72 11.23 -4.82
CA ILE A 259 -1.68 12.04 -5.57
C ILE A 259 -2.54 12.84 -4.60
N ASP A 260 -2.64 14.16 -4.84
CA ASP A 260 -3.54 15.06 -4.14
C ASP A 260 -4.28 15.95 -5.17
N GLY A 261 -5.53 15.62 -5.45
CA GLY A 261 -6.29 16.26 -6.51
C GLY A 261 -5.61 16.17 -7.87
N GLN A 262 -5.17 17.31 -8.42
CA GLN A 262 -4.43 17.38 -9.68
C GLN A 262 -2.91 17.46 -9.48
N THR A 263 -2.42 17.38 -8.26
CA THR A 263 -1.00 17.45 -7.93
C THR A 263 -0.44 16.05 -7.68
N ILE A 264 0.72 15.78 -8.23
CA ILE A 264 1.47 14.55 -8.00
C ILE A 264 2.81 14.90 -7.36
N TYR A 265 3.08 14.31 -6.19
CA TYR A 265 4.36 14.37 -5.53
C TYR A 265 5.11 13.06 -5.82
N TYR A 266 6.34 13.18 -6.28
CA TYR A 266 7.17 12.02 -6.59
C TYR A 266 8.63 12.26 -6.21
N THR A 267 9.32 11.18 -5.94
CA THR A 267 10.71 11.22 -5.48
C THR A 267 11.44 9.97 -5.96
N GLY A 268 12.75 10.08 -6.07
CA GLY A 268 13.66 8.98 -6.34
C GLY A 268 14.98 9.18 -5.60
N GLN A 269 15.75 8.13 -5.48
CA GLN A 269 17.04 8.21 -4.83
C GLN A 269 17.98 9.18 -5.58
N GLY A 270 18.51 10.17 -4.87
CA GLY A 270 19.43 11.16 -5.42
C GLY A 270 18.81 12.19 -6.37
N THR A 271 17.49 12.18 -6.54
CA THR A 271 16.78 13.14 -7.42
C THR A 271 15.98 14.18 -6.65
N GLY A 272 15.92 14.06 -5.31
CA GLY A 272 15.09 14.91 -4.47
C GLY A 272 13.61 14.60 -4.62
N MET A 273 12.78 15.49 -4.12
CA MET A 273 11.32 15.44 -4.24
C MET A 273 10.82 16.53 -5.17
N LYS A 274 9.80 16.23 -5.95
CA LYS A 274 9.19 17.13 -6.90
C LYS A 274 7.67 17.10 -6.79
N ALA A 275 7.04 18.22 -7.14
CA ALA A 275 5.61 18.32 -7.35
C ALA A 275 5.31 18.79 -8.76
N ILE A 276 4.39 18.09 -9.42
CA ILE A 276 3.83 18.51 -10.70
C ILE A 276 2.33 18.67 -10.58
N LYS A 277 1.78 19.62 -11.31
CA LYS A 277 0.34 19.77 -11.51
C LYS A 277 -0.03 19.29 -12.91
N ILE A 278 -1.15 18.59 -12.98
CA ILE A 278 -1.72 18.20 -14.27
C ILE A 278 -2.74 19.24 -14.67
N GLU A 279 -2.56 19.82 -15.85
CA GLU A 279 -3.43 20.86 -16.40
C GLU A 279 -4.07 20.35 -17.70
N LYS A 280 -5.34 20.72 -17.93
CA LYS A 280 -6.06 20.40 -19.16
C LYS A 280 -6.22 21.68 -19.99
N SER A 281 -5.82 21.62 -21.24
CA SER A 281 -5.97 22.71 -22.19
C SER A 281 -6.34 22.16 -23.57
N GLY A 282 -7.43 22.66 -24.15
CA GLY A 282 -7.87 22.27 -25.49
C GLY A 282 -8.12 20.76 -25.69
N GLY A 283 -8.49 20.05 -24.61
CA GLY A 283 -8.71 18.61 -24.64
C GLY A 283 -7.45 17.76 -24.34
N ASN A 284 -6.28 18.35 -24.33
CA ASN A 284 -5.01 17.69 -24.01
C ASN A 284 -4.65 17.89 -22.53
N PHE A 285 -3.91 16.93 -21.96
CA PHE A 285 -3.37 17.01 -20.62
C PHE A 285 -1.86 17.30 -20.69
N THR A 286 -1.40 18.22 -19.86
CA THR A 286 0.01 18.61 -19.77
C THR A 286 0.45 18.62 -18.32
N THR A 287 1.76 18.55 -18.09
CA THR A 287 2.35 18.59 -16.76
C THR A 287 3.08 19.92 -16.56
N LYS A 288 2.95 20.51 -15.38
CA LYS A 288 3.67 21.71 -14.98
C LYS A 288 4.38 21.44 -13.64
N GLU A 289 5.72 21.58 -13.62
CA GLU A 289 6.45 21.51 -12.36
C GLU A 289 6.04 22.71 -11.48
N ILE A 290 5.66 22.41 -10.24
CA ILE A 290 5.30 23.41 -9.23
C ILE A 290 6.55 23.80 -8.47
N TRP A 291 7.27 22.79 -7.98
CA TRP A 291 8.51 22.95 -7.24
C TRP A 291 9.39 21.69 -7.31
N SER A 292 10.67 21.86 -6.98
CA SER A 292 11.65 20.80 -6.81
C SER A 292 12.49 21.08 -5.58
N ASN A 293 12.70 20.08 -4.72
CA ASN A 293 13.55 20.13 -3.53
C ASN A 293 14.61 19.02 -3.62
N ALA A 294 15.84 19.40 -3.93
CA ALA A 294 16.96 18.45 -4.05
C ALA A 294 17.46 17.93 -2.70
N GLY A 295 17.15 18.63 -1.60
CA GLY A 295 17.61 18.25 -0.24
C GLY A 295 16.79 17.17 0.44
N VAL A 296 15.59 16.85 -0.09
CA VAL A 296 14.69 15.84 0.47
C VAL A 296 14.36 14.83 -0.60
N GLY A 297 15.03 13.70 -0.60
CA GLY A 297 14.74 12.55 -1.47
C GLY A 297 14.39 11.32 -0.64
N ALA A 298 13.58 10.44 -1.17
CA ALA A 298 13.29 9.16 -0.55
C ALA A 298 13.77 8.02 -1.43
N LYS A 299 14.33 6.98 -0.81
CA LYS A 299 14.82 5.82 -1.52
C LYS A 299 13.74 4.76 -1.72
N TRP A 300 13.07 4.39 -0.62
CA TRP A 300 12.16 3.24 -0.60
C TRP A 300 10.77 3.56 -0.05
N ASN A 301 10.54 4.76 0.44
CA ASN A 301 9.28 5.13 1.06
C ASN A 301 8.53 6.19 0.24
N THR A 302 7.22 6.17 0.37
CA THR A 302 6.33 7.19 -0.18
C THR A 302 5.81 8.03 0.97
N PRO A 303 5.80 9.37 0.87
CA PRO A 303 5.33 10.24 1.93
C PRO A 303 3.82 10.10 2.19
N VAL A 304 3.39 10.66 3.31
CA VAL A 304 1.99 10.99 3.60
C VAL A 304 1.79 12.49 3.57
N LEU A 305 0.63 12.93 3.12
CA LEU A 305 0.24 14.34 3.13
C LEU A 305 -0.74 14.60 4.28
N LYS A 306 -0.38 15.52 5.17
CA LYS A 306 -1.18 15.90 6.32
C LYS A 306 -1.13 17.40 6.55
N ASN A 307 -2.29 18.05 6.64
CA ASN A 307 -2.42 19.49 6.94
C ASN A 307 -1.54 20.40 6.04
N GLY A 308 -1.40 20.07 4.75
CA GLY A 308 -0.57 20.83 3.80
C GLY A 308 0.94 20.52 3.87
N PHE A 309 1.35 19.50 4.63
CA PHE A 309 2.74 19.08 4.74
C PHE A 309 2.93 17.61 4.37
N LEU A 310 4.05 17.32 3.72
CA LEU A 310 4.49 15.98 3.41
C LEU A 310 5.44 15.49 4.51
N TYR A 311 5.18 14.28 5.01
CA TYR A 311 6.02 13.60 6.01
C TYR A 311 6.52 12.29 5.44
N GLY A 312 7.77 11.95 5.71
CA GLY A 312 8.39 10.72 5.23
C GLY A 312 9.78 10.50 5.82
N PHE A 313 10.52 9.58 5.22
CA PHE A 313 11.91 9.30 5.57
C PHE A 313 12.80 9.66 4.38
N THR A 314 13.87 10.41 4.62
CA THR A 314 14.85 10.75 3.60
C THR A 314 15.73 9.54 3.24
N ASP A 315 16.42 9.62 2.11
CA ASP A 315 17.51 8.68 1.75
C ASP A 315 18.69 8.73 2.73
N GLN A 316 18.78 9.79 3.57
CA GLN A 316 19.69 9.89 4.70
C GLN A 316 19.12 9.29 6.00
N LYS A 317 18.01 8.54 5.92
CA LYS A 317 17.39 7.78 7.03
C LYS A 317 16.75 8.62 8.13
N ARG A 318 16.34 9.83 7.82
CA ARG A 318 15.78 10.80 8.78
C ARG A 318 14.32 11.11 8.46
N ILE A 319 13.51 11.33 9.48
CA ILE A 319 12.13 11.81 9.31
C ILE A 319 12.18 13.28 8.86
N TYR A 320 11.30 13.66 7.95
CA TYR A 320 11.20 15.04 7.46
C TYR A 320 9.75 15.53 7.45
N CYS A 321 9.62 16.85 7.45
CA CYS A 321 8.40 17.60 7.15
C CYS A 321 8.71 18.63 6.08
N LEU A 322 7.90 18.65 5.03
CA LEU A 322 8.09 19.52 3.87
C LEU A 322 6.76 20.16 3.51
N ASN A 323 6.74 21.47 3.26
CA ASN A 323 5.55 22.18 2.81
C ASN A 323 5.12 21.68 1.42
N ALA A 324 3.91 21.15 1.31
CA ALA A 324 3.43 20.53 0.08
C ALA A 324 3.17 21.53 -1.05
N SER A 325 2.92 22.80 -0.74
CA SER A 325 2.63 23.84 -1.75
C SER A 325 3.89 24.53 -2.29
N THR A 326 4.96 24.64 -1.47
CA THR A 326 6.18 25.37 -1.85
C THR A 326 7.40 24.47 -2.04
N GLY A 327 7.37 23.24 -1.49
CA GLY A 327 8.52 22.34 -1.49
C GLY A 327 9.58 22.71 -0.45
N GLU A 328 9.35 23.71 0.40
CA GLU A 328 10.29 24.12 1.44
C GLU A 328 10.33 23.10 2.58
N THR A 329 11.54 22.78 3.01
CA THR A 329 11.76 21.90 4.17
C THR A 329 11.44 22.66 5.44
N ALA A 330 10.40 22.23 6.16
CA ALA A 330 10.06 22.79 7.47
C ALA A 330 11.04 22.30 8.53
N TRP A 331 11.33 20.99 8.55
CA TRP A 331 12.34 20.38 9.41
C TRP A 331 12.78 18.99 8.92
N ILE A 332 13.96 18.60 9.33
CA ILE A 332 14.47 17.21 9.24
C ILE A 332 14.94 16.83 10.64
N ASP A 333 14.45 15.70 11.15
CA ASP A 333 14.87 15.18 12.45
C ASP A 333 16.35 14.77 12.46
N ASN A 334 16.99 14.87 13.61
CA ASN A 334 18.40 14.52 13.78
C ASN A 334 18.63 13.03 14.00
N VAL A 335 17.58 12.25 14.33
CA VAL A 335 17.69 10.83 14.61
C VAL A 335 17.83 10.03 13.32
N VAL A 336 18.87 9.23 13.22
CA VAL A 336 19.09 8.31 12.10
C VAL A 336 18.31 7.01 12.38
N ASN A 337 17.41 6.67 11.47
CA ASN A 337 16.57 5.47 11.54
C ASN A 337 17.05 4.40 10.55
N SER A 338 16.29 4.18 9.47
CA SER A 338 16.62 3.28 8.37
C SER A 338 16.19 3.90 7.04
N ASP A 339 16.85 3.54 5.96
CA ASP A 339 16.44 3.91 4.59
C ASP A 339 15.21 3.12 4.12
N PHE A 340 14.95 1.95 4.72
CA PHE A 340 13.69 1.23 4.56
C PHE A 340 12.76 1.61 5.71
N ALA A 341 11.71 2.32 5.38
CA ALA A 341 10.71 2.73 6.35
C ALA A 341 9.34 2.87 5.68
N THR A 342 8.30 2.65 6.44
CA THR A 342 6.92 2.92 6.04
C THR A 342 6.32 4.00 6.93
N ILE A 343 5.31 4.70 6.43
CA ILE A 343 4.67 5.80 7.15
C ILE A 343 3.16 5.79 6.91
N VAL A 344 2.39 6.06 7.97
CA VAL A 344 0.92 6.01 7.96
C VAL A 344 0.37 7.23 8.70
N ASP A 345 -0.57 7.94 8.08
CA ASP A 345 -1.35 9.02 8.71
C ASP A 345 -2.52 8.41 9.51
N CYS A 346 -2.46 8.48 10.80
CA CYS A 346 -3.51 8.03 11.74
C CYS A 346 -4.38 9.17 12.27
N GLY A 347 -4.56 10.23 11.51
CA GLY A 347 -5.40 11.37 11.90
C GLY A 347 -4.70 12.33 12.85
N SER A 348 -4.77 12.12 14.14
CA SER A 348 -4.12 13.00 15.13
C SER A 348 -2.61 12.78 15.27
N VAL A 349 -2.11 11.63 14.84
CA VAL A 349 -0.68 11.27 14.87
C VAL A 349 -0.26 10.64 13.55
N ILE A 350 1.05 10.61 13.32
CA ILE A 350 1.68 9.84 12.25
C ILE A 350 2.44 8.68 12.88
N ILE A 351 2.36 7.52 12.26
CA ILE A 351 3.13 6.33 12.64
C ILE A 351 4.18 6.05 11.58
N GLY A 352 5.46 6.07 11.97
CA GLY A 352 6.59 5.64 11.16
C GLY A 352 7.07 4.26 11.62
N LEU A 353 7.42 3.39 10.67
CA LEU A 353 7.97 2.07 10.96
C LEU A 353 9.20 1.82 10.10
N PRO A 354 10.39 2.21 10.61
CA PRO A 354 11.66 1.82 9.99
C PRO A 354 11.89 0.30 10.07
N SER A 355 12.70 -0.23 9.15
CA SER A 355 13.02 -1.66 9.12
C SER A 355 13.74 -2.17 10.38
N THR A 356 14.22 -1.28 11.23
CA THR A 356 14.77 -1.61 12.56
C THR A 356 13.73 -2.21 13.51
N GLY A 357 12.44 -2.25 13.16
CA GLY A 357 11.37 -2.76 14.02
C GLY A 357 10.98 -1.83 15.17
N ASN A 358 11.31 -0.54 15.05
CA ASN A 358 10.88 0.50 16.00
C ASN A 358 9.67 1.24 15.43
N LEU A 359 8.50 1.03 15.99
CA LEU A 359 7.29 1.79 15.64
C LEU A 359 7.35 3.14 16.36
N ILE A 360 7.38 4.22 15.59
CA ILE A 360 7.53 5.59 16.07
C ILE A 360 6.20 6.31 15.89
N VAL A 361 5.67 6.88 16.95
CA VAL A 361 4.46 7.72 16.91
C VAL A 361 4.88 9.17 17.13
N PHE A 362 4.47 10.08 16.26
CA PHE A 362 4.80 11.50 16.38
C PHE A 362 3.65 12.39 15.94
N ASN A 363 3.66 13.64 16.40
CA ASN A 363 2.65 14.62 16.04
C ASN A 363 2.90 15.19 14.64
N PRO A 364 1.84 15.41 13.82
CA PRO A 364 1.95 16.03 12.50
C PRO A 364 2.09 17.57 12.62
N GLU A 365 3.15 18.04 13.29
CA GLU A 365 3.44 19.47 13.48
C GLU A 365 4.51 19.93 12.50
N SER A 366 4.33 21.13 11.93
CA SER A 366 5.30 21.72 10.99
C SER A 366 6.40 22.52 11.65
N ALA A 367 6.21 22.91 12.92
CA ALA A 367 7.19 23.72 13.63
C ALA A 367 8.45 22.93 14.03
N ALA A 368 8.29 21.70 14.48
CA ALA A 368 9.40 20.83 14.87
C ALA A 368 8.93 19.36 14.97
N TYR A 369 9.87 18.43 14.88
CA TYR A 369 9.62 17.02 15.20
C TYR A 369 9.29 16.85 16.67
N LYS A 370 8.20 16.11 16.95
CA LYS A 370 7.76 15.81 18.31
C LYS A 370 7.32 14.38 18.43
N GLU A 371 8.23 13.53 18.89
CA GLU A 371 7.93 12.13 19.20
C GLU A 371 6.95 12.06 20.37
N VAL A 372 5.95 11.21 20.23
CA VAL A 372 4.96 10.91 21.27
C VAL A 372 5.39 9.67 22.06
N VAL A 373 5.71 8.60 21.34
CA VAL A 373 6.16 7.33 21.90
C VAL A 373 6.84 6.47 20.85
N LYS A 374 7.70 5.57 21.29
CA LYS A 374 8.38 4.59 20.45
C LYS A 374 8.25 3.19 21.07
N TYR A 375 7.96 2.19 20.21
CA TYR A 375 7.83 0.80 20.64
C TYR A 375 8.74 -0.10 19.80
N LYS A 376 9.42 -1.04 20.44
CA LYS A 376 10.06 -2.15 19.74
C LYS A 376 9.00 -3.20 19.43
N VAL A 377 8.65 -3.38 18.15
CA VAL A 377 7.58 -4.28 17.71
C VAL A 377 8.08 -5.52 16.98
N SER A 378 9.36 -5.58 16.66
CA SER A 378 10.01 -6.76 16.09
C SER A 378 11.51 -6.76 16.32
N GLU A 379 12.10 -7.94 16.51
CA GLU A 379 13.54 -8.14 16.56
C GLU A 379 14.15 -8.43 15.17
N THR A 380 13.31 -8.81 14.21
CA THR A 380 13.70 -9.01 12.82
C THR A 380 13.29 -7.82 11.95
N PRO A 381 13.94 -7.60 10.78
CA PRO A 381 13.60 -6.47 9.93
C PRO A 381 12.13 -6.45 9.51
N VAL A 382 11.56 -5.24 9.45
CA VAL A 382 10.19 -4.97 9.00
C VAL A 382 10.21 -4.11 7.75
N TYR A 383 9.63 -4.61 6.66
CA TYR A 383 9.52 -3.88 5.39
C TYR A 383 8.07 -3.59 5.01
N ALA A 384 7.13 -4.30 5.62
CA ALA A 384 5.69 -4.11 5.44
C ALA A 384 5.17 -2.86 6.16
N PHE A 385 4.07 -2.31 5.64
CA PHE A 385 3.33 -1.25 6.35
C PHE A 385 2.69 -1.81 7.62
N PRO A 386 2.64 -1.04 8.72
CA PRO A 386 1.78 -1.37 9.84
C PRO A 386 0.32 -1.21 9.40
N ILE A 387 -0.52 -2.20 9.68
CA ILE A 387 -1.96 -2.07 9.49
C ILE A 387 -2.56 -1.60 10.79
N VAL A 388 -3.10 -0.40 10.80
CA VAL A 388 -3.76 0.19 11.97
C VAL A 388 -5.26 0.12 11.78
N ALA A 389 -5.96 -0.57 12.70
CA ALA A 389 -7.38 -0.82 12.59
C ALA A 389 -8.06 -0.68 13.97
N GLY A 390 -8.75 0.44 14.18
CA GLY A 390 -9.28 0.78 15.50
C GLY A 390 -8.15 0.94 16.51
N ASN A 391 -8.15 0.12 17.57
CA ASN A 391 -7.11 0.14 18.60
C ASN A 391 -6.09 -1.01 18.49
N VAL A 392 -5.98 -1.63 17.31
CA VAL A 392 -5.02 -2.71 17.06
C VAL A 392 -4.05 -2.34 15.95
N ILE A 393 -2.86 -2.91 16.01
CA ILE A 393 -1.83 -2.79 14.98
C ILE A 393 -1.35 -4.20 14.61
N TYR A 394 -1.29 -4.48 13.31
CA TYR A 394 -0.70 -5.71 12.79
C TYR A 394 0.66 -5.40 12.19
N ILE A 395 1.66 -6.15 12.59
CA ILE A 395 3.05 -6.00 12.13
C ILE A 395 3.50 -7.32 11.49
N LYS A 396 3.85 -7.26 10.21
CA LYS A 396 4.51 -8.34 9.48
C LYS A 396 6.02 -8.08 9.47
N ASP A 397 6.76 -8.88 10.17
CA ASP A 397 8.22 -8.90 10.12
C ASP A 397 8.75 -9.93 9.11
N ALA A 398 10.02 -10.33 9.17
CA ALA A 398 10.60 -11.25 8.19
C ALA A 398 9.80 -12.55 8.02
N GLU A 399 9.29 -13.13 9.10
CA GLU A 399 8.65 -14.45 9.10
C GLU A 399 7.30 -14.51 9.83
N SER A 400 6.99 -13.50 10.65
CA SER A 400 5.83 -13.51 11.54
C SER A 400 4.82 -12.43 11.22
N LEU A 401 3.56 -12.68 11.52
CA LEU A 401 2.55 -11.65 11.67
C LEU A 401 2.13 -11.57 13.14
N THR A 402 2.22 -10.38 13.72
CA THR A 402 1.89 -10.12 15.11
C THR A 402 0.77 -9.10 15.20
N LYS A 403 -0.22 -9.37 16.04
CA LYS A 403 -1.27 -8.42 16.41
C LYS A 403 -0.97 -7.81 17.76
N TYR A 404 -0.93 -6.51 17.81
CA TYR A 404 -0.80 -5.71 19.02
C TYR A 404 -2.07 -4.94 19.31
N LYS A 405 -2.39 -4.79 20.60
CA LYS A 405 -3.41 -3.89 21.09
C LYS A 405 -2.75 -2.67 21.72
N ILE A 406 -3.27 -1.49 21.41
CA ILE A 406 -2.72 -0.21 21.89
C ILE A 406 -3.13 0.04 23.36
N ASN A 407 -4.31 -0.46 23.77
CA ASN A 407 -4.87 -0.26 25.15
C ASN A 407 -5.78 -1.43 25.52
#